data_d62c45ccad3d5afe33b4ad375653e456
#
_entry.id   d62c45ccad3d5afe33b4ad375653e456
#
_cell.length_a   1.000
_cell.length_b   1.000
_cell.length_c   1.000
_cell.angle_alpha   90.00
_cell.angle_beta   90.00
_cell.angle_gamma   90.00
#
_symmetry.space_group_name_H-M   'P 1'
#
loop_
_entity.id
_entity.type
_entity.pdbx_description
1 polymer ?
#
loop_
_entity_poly.entity_id
_entity_poly.type
_entity_poly.pdbx_seq_one_letter_code
_entity_poly.pdbx_strand_id
1 'polypeptide(L)'
;MKKRILLTFLSILSVFLLTGCFDTNNLEGSNITTTVYPIEYLVDRLYGEHSNITSIYPNDIEISKYELTDKQVKKYAKETTLFVYNGLSNEKEIAKTFINKNKKLQIIDVSYGLNYKYGVEELWLNPNNYLILAITIKNDLEELSSSKYAAEEIEGNYAKLEEDLTTLDAELRNIAKAAKNNKSETIVIAYNSLGFLERYGFNVVNISSENNITSSIKNKFKNKVYTKIFVADKSKVSDSIKDLVDNYKVELIEINTMDTLTDQERNNKDNYLTIMNDFITKLSDVVLK
;
A
#
# COMPACT_ATOMS: atom_id res chain seq x y z
N MET A 1 52.74 -13.85 -46.08
CA MET A 1 51.32 -14.22 -46.02
C MET A 1 50.93 -14.74 -44.61
N LYS A 2 51.61 -15.70 -43.99
CA LYS A 2 51.21 -16.27 -42.68
C LYS A 2 51.10 -15.25 -41.54
N LYS A 3 51.98 -14.23 -41.43
CA LYS A 3 51.91 -13.17 -40.41
C LYS A 3 50.72 -12.23 -40.55
N ARG A 4 50.25 -11.95 -41.77
CA ARG A 4 49.08 -11.11 -42.01
C ARG A 4 47.77 -11.85 -41.68
N ILE A 5 47.73 -13.16 -41.93
CA ILE A 5 46.59 -14.00 -41.57
C ILE A 5 46.46 -14.15 -40.05
N LEU A 6 47.61 -14.26 -39.36
CA LEU A 6 47.64 -14.36 -37.87
C LEU A 6 47.18 -13.06 -37.21
N LEU A 7 47.55 -11.89 -37.78
CA LEU A 7 47.11 -10.57 -37.28
C LEU A 7 45.62 -10.31 -37.53
N THR A 8 45.07 -10.76 -38.66
CA THR A 8 43.61 -10.65 -38.89
C THR A 8 42.84 -11.64 -38.03
N PHE A 9 43.33 -12.80 -37.75
CA PHE A 9 42.70 -13.75 -36.81
C PHE A 9 42.73 -13.24 -35.38
N LEU A 10 43.80 -12.56 -34.94
CA LEU A 10 43.92 -11.97 -33.62
C LEU A 10 43.00 -10.74 -33.47
N SER A 11 42.78 -9.94 -34.50
CA SER A 11 41.86 -8.79 -34.50
C SER A 11 40.40 -9.25 -34.47
N ILE A 12 40.05 -10.36 -35.12
CA ILE A 12 38.69 -10.93 -35.10
C ILE A 12 38.41 -11.55 -33.73
N LEU A 13 39.39 -12.21 -33.10
CA LEU A 13 39.25 -12.79 -31.76
C LEU A 13 39.09 -11.72 -30.68
N SER A 14 39.73 -10.55 -30.84
CA SER A 14 39.55 -9.42 -29.88
C SER A 14 38.17 -8.77 -29.95
N VAL A 15 37.47 -8.81 -31.09
CA VAL A 15 36.09 -8.30 -31.22
C VAL A 15 35.09 -9.21 -30.53
N PHE A 16 35.34 -10.53 -30.48
CA PHE A 16 34.48 -11.49 -29.74
C PHE A 16 34.64 -11.41 -28.21
N LEU A 17 35.75 -10.85 -27.70
CA LEU A 17 35.95 -10.67 -26.25
C LEU A 17 35.27 -9.39 -25.71
N LEU A 18 34.71 -8.53 -26.58
CA LEU A 18 33.98 -7.32 -26.19
C LEU A 18 32.46 -7.55 -26.10
N THR A 19 31.95 -8.73 -26.46
CA THR A 19 30.61 -9.13 -26.06
C THR A 19 30.63 -9.64 -24.62
N GLY A 20 31.09 -8.81 -23.69
CA GLY A 20 30.79 -8.98 -22.30
C GLY A 20 29.27 -9.05 -22.17
N CYS A 21 28.76 -10.08 -21.55
CA CYS A 21 27.40 -10.13 -21.09
C CYS A 21 27.14 -8.87 -20.26
N PHE A 22 26.51 -7.88 -20.87
CA PHE A 22 25.72 -6.93 -20.14
C PHE A 22 24.50 -7.72 -19.66
N ASP A 23 24.66 -8.49 -18.59
CA ASP A 23 23.55 -8.80 -17.70
C ASP A 23 23.20 -7.47 -17.01
N THR A 24 22.61 -6.57 -17.79
CA THR A 24 21.99 -5.40 -17.23
C THR A 24 20.72 -5.91 -16.57
N ASN A 25 20.71 -5.99 -15.25
CA ASN A 25 19.48 -5.97 -14.45
C ASN A 25 18.79 -4.62 -14.70
N ASN A 26 18.32 -4.41 -15.91
CA ASN A 26 17.65 -3.19 -16.31
C ASN A 26 16.15 -3.42 -16.16
N LEU A 27 15.53 -2.73 -15.20
CA LEU A 27 14.08 -2.74 -15.02
C LEU A 27 13.35 -1.87 -16.06
N GLU A 28 14.10 -1.14 -16.93
CA GLU A 28 13.51 -0.29 -17.95
C GLU A 28 12.73 -1.13 -18.99
N GLY A 29 11.47 -0.76 -19.20
CA GLY A 29 10.56 -1.50 -20.08
C GLY A 29 10.10 -2.84 -19.51
N SER A 30 10.48 -3.19 -18.27
CA SER A 30 10.11 -4.46 -17.65
C SER A 30 8.66 -4.48 -17.15
N ASN A 31 8.15 -5.69 -16.90
CA ASN A 31 6.85 -5.86 -16.26
C ASN A 31 7.03 -6.01 -14.74
N ILE A 32 6.57 -5.01 -14.00
CA ILE A 32 6.49 -5.05 -12.54
C ILE A 32 5.08 -5.43 -12.15
N THR A 33 4.95 -6.50 -11.38
CA THR A 33 3.66 -6.94 -10.86
C THR A 33 3.58 -6.63 -9.37
N THR A 34 2.48 -6.02 -8.97
CA THR A 34 2.22 -5.60 -7.58
C THR A 34 1.02 -6.34 -7.00
N THR A 35 0.67 -6.06 -5.78
CA THR A 35 -0.46 -6.65 -5.07
C THR A 35 -1.52 -5.60 -4.76
N VAL A 36 -1.73 -5.25 -3.49
CA VAL A 36 -2.70 -4.24 -3.08
C VAL A 36 -2.39 -2.87 -3.68
N TYR A 37 -3.45 -2.06 -3.86
CA TYR A 37 -3.33 -0.76 -4.52
C TYR A 37 -2.27 0.18 -3.88
N PRO A 38 -2.10 0.26 -2.55
CA PRO A 38 -1.06 1.11 -1.98
C PRO A 38 0.36 0.73 -2.44
N ILE A 39 0.63 -0.56 -2.67
CA ILE A 39 1.92 -1.01 -3.21
C ILE A 39 2.04 -0.64 -4.70
N GLU A 40 0.97 -0.84 -5.47
CA GLU A 40 0.90 -0.39 -6.87
C GLU A 40 1.22 1.10 -6.98
N TYR A 41 0.57 1.93 -6.15
CA TYR A 41 0.79 3.38 -6.13
C TYR A 41 2.24 3.75 -5.81
N LEU A 42 2.89 3.10 -4.82
CA LEU A 42 4.29 3.39 -4.51
C LEU A 42 5.23 3.07 -5.68
N VAL A 43 5.05 1.90 -6.29
CA VAL A 43 5.88 1.49 -7.43
C VAL A 43 5.67 2.44 -8.61
N ASP A 44 4.41 2.83 -8.89
CA ASP A 44 4.06 3.77 -9.96
C ASP A 44 4.66 5.16 -9.71
N ARG A 45 4.55 5.68 -8.50
CA ARG A 45 5.12 6.98 -8.11
C ARG A 45 6.65 7.03 -8.19
N LEU A 46 7.31 5.91 -7.89
CA LEU A 46 8.77 5.85 -7.87
C LEU A 46 9.38 5.51 -9.23
N TYR A 47 8.72 4.65 -10.02
CA TYR A 47 9.31 4.07 -11.24
C TYR A 47 8.33 3.89 -12.41
N GLY A 48 7.10 4.42 -12.34
CA GLY A 48 6.02 4.16 -13.30
C GLY A 48 6.33 4.58 -14.74
N GLU A 49 7.12 5.63 -14.94
CA GLU A 49 7.48 6.11 -16.28
C GLU A 49 8.44 5.16 -17.02
N HIS A 50 9.08 4.23 -16.33
CA HIS A 50 10.10 3.33 -16.88
C HIS A 50 9.68 1.89 -17.03
N SER A 51 8.47 1.50 -16.54
CA SER A 51 8.04 0.11 -16.52
C SER A 51 6.53 -0.06 -16.71
N ASN A 52 6.12 -1.30 -17.04
CA ASN A 52 4.71 -1.66 -17.09
C ASN A 52 4.27 -2.20 -15.74
N ILE A 53 3.50 -1.44 -14.98
CA ILE A 53 3.02 -1.83 -13.65
C ILE A 53 1.62 -2.42 -13.75
N THR A 54 1.42 -3.58 -13.14
CA THR A 54 0.12 -4.26 -13.08
C THR A 54 -0.09 -4.90 -11.71
N SER A 55 -1.29 -4.79 -11.15
CA SER A 55 -1.65 -5.54 -9.95
C SER A 55 -2.12 -6.96 -10.30
N ILE A 56 -1.85 -7.92 -9.40
CA ILE A 56 -2.51 -9.25 -9.46
C ILE A 56 -3.98 -9.18 -9.10
N TYR A 57 -4.39 -8.15 -8.37
CA TYR A 57 -5.75 -7.95 -7.92
C TYR A 57 -6.50 -7.04 -8.89
N PRO A 58 -7.61 -7.50 -9.50
CA PRO A 58 -8.52 -6.64 -10.26
C PRO A 58 -9.15 -5.54 -9.38
N ASN A 59 -9.72 -4.53 -10.02
CA ASN A 59 -10.53 -3.55 -9.32
C ASN A 59 -11.80 -4.18 -8.73
N ASP A 60 -12.41 -3.54 -7.75
CA ASP A 60 -13.71 -3.90 -7.16
C ASP A 60 -13.78 -5.30 -6.55
N ILE A 61 -12.65 -5.91 -6.15
CA ILE A 61 -12.65 -7.23 -5.54
C ILE A 61 -12.51 -7.18 -4.02
N GLU A 62 -13.00 -8.19 -3.37
CA GLU A 62 -12.70 -8.50 -1.99
C GLU A 62 -11.50 -9.46 -1.93
N ILE A 63 -10.32 -8.93 -1.56
CA ILE A 63 -9.04 -9.68 -1.60
C ILE A 63 -9.12 -10.97 -0.80
N SER A 64 -9.81 -10.96 0.36
CA SER A 64 -9.96 -12.14 1.22
C SER A 64 -10.67 -13.32 0.56
N LYS A 65 -11.41 -13.07 -0.53
CA LYS A 65 -12.16 -14.07 -1.31
C LYS A 65 -11.57 -14.33 -2.69
N TYR A 66 -10.53 -13.58 -3.07
CA TYR A 66 -9.95 -13.68 -4.39
C TYR A 66 -8.79 -14.67 -4.41
N GLU A 67 -8.86 -15.62 -5.33
CA GLU A 67 -7.79 -16.57 -5.57
C GLU A 67 -7.35 -16.51 -7.04
N LEU A 68 -6.04 -16.50 -7.25
CA LEU A 68 -5.47 -16.59 -8.59
C LEU A 68 -5.74 -17.97 -9.19
N THR A 69 -6.32 -18.01 -10.38
CA THR A 69 -6.44 -19.25 -11.14
C THR A 69 -5.06 -19.76 -11.58
N ASP A 70 -4.93 -21.07 -11.84
CA ASP A 70 -3.68 -21.66 -12.36
C ASP A 70 -3.18 -20.99 -13.66
N LYS A 71 -4.12 -20.52 -14.49
CA LYS A 71 -3.79 -19.80 -15.73
C LYS A 71 -3.16 -18.43 -15.41
N GLN A 72 -3.72 -17.69 -14.46
CA GLN A 72 -3.18 -16.40 -14.01
C GLN A 72 -1.82 -16.58 -13.34
N VAL A 73 -1.69 -17.56 -12.44
CA VAL A 73 -0.40 -17.89 -11.80
C VAL A 73 0.68 -18.19 -12.84
N LYS A 74 0.36 -19.00 -13.88
CA LYS A 74 1.32 -19.31 -14.95
C LYS A 74 1.68 -18.06 -15.78
N LYS A 75 0.68 -17.21 -16.07
CA LYS A 75 0.86 -15.96 -16.81
C LYS A 75 1.78 -15.01 -16.04
N TYR A 76 1.39 -14.65 -14.80
CA TYR A 76 2.17 -13.72 -13.98
C TYR A 76 3.60 -14.23 -13.74
N ALA A 77 3.77 -15.49 -13.33
CA ALA A 77 5.10 -16.05 -13.11
C ALA A 77 6.00 -16.00 -14.35
N LYS A 78 5.43 -16.10 -15.58
CA LYS A 78 6.18 -16.06 -16.83
C LYS A 78 6.52 -14.62 -17.26
N GLU A 79 5.56 -13.70 -17.11
CA GLU A 79 5.64 -12.35 -17.69
C GLU A 79 6.26 -11.33 -16.73
N THR A 80 6.25 -11.59 -15.42
CA THR A 80 6.76 -10.69 -14.39
C THR A 80 8.29 -10.74 -14.30
N THR A 81 8.92 -9.59 -14.33
CA THR A 81 10.36 -9.42 -14.07
C THR A 81 10.59 -9.17 -12.57
N LEU A 82 9.79 -8.29 -11.97
CA LEU A 82 9.84 -7.92 -10.56
C LEU A 82 8.45 -8.06 -9.94
N PHE A 83 8.35 -8.76 -8.81
CA PHE A 83 7.14 -8.88 -8.01
C PHE A 83 7.28 -8.14 -6.69
N VAL A 84 6.43 -7.13 -6.46
CA VAL A 84 6.44 -6.29 -5.26
C VAL A 84 5.20 -6.60 -4.43
N TYR A 85 5.39 -7.05 -3.20
CA TYR A 85 4.32 -7.62 -2.39
C TYR A 85 4.48 -7.35 -0.89
N ASN A 86 3.41 -7.56 -0.12
CA ASN A 86 3.42 -7.46 1.34
C ASN A 86 3.62 -8.84 1.98
N GLY A 87 4.81 -9.08 2.52
CA GLY A 87 5.17 -10.37 3.16
C GLY A 87 4.46 -10.64 4.49
N LEU A 88 3.78 -9.65 5.09
CA LEU A 88 2.96 -9.81 6.29
C LEU A 88 1.52 -10.26 6.00
N SER A 89 1.20 -10.48 4.73
CA SER A 89 -0.08 -11.01 4.25
C SER A 89 0.07 -12.39 3.60
N ASN A 90 -1.04 -12.96 3.10
CA ASN A 90 -1.03 -14.20 2.33
C ASN A 90 -0.27 -14.07 0.98
N GLU A 91 0.11 -12.88 0.56
CA GLU A 91 0.86 -12.61 -0.66
C GLU A 91 2.25 -13.27 -0.66
N LYS A 92 2.80 -13.55 0.52
CA LYS A 92 4.03 -14.33 0.68
C LYS A 92 3.95 -15.71 0.01
N GLU A 93 2.80 -16.37 0.08
CA GLU A 93 2.62 -17.68 -0.57
C GLU A 93 2.48 -17.54 -2.09
N ILE A 94 1.93 -16.42 -2.57
CA ILE A 94 1.90 -16.07 -4.00
C ILE A 94 3.33 -15.86 -4.51
N ALA A 95 4.15 -15.06 -3.79
CA ALA A 95 5.55 -14.81 -4.12
C ALA A 95 6.33 -16.12 -4.21
N LYS A 96 6.19 -16.99 -3.23
CA LYS A 96 6.81 -18.34 -3.22
C LYS A 96 6.39 -19.19 -4.42
N THR A 97 5.12 -19.14 -4.79
CA THR A 97 4.59 -19.86 -5.96
C THR A 97 5.18 -19.32 -7.26
N PHE A 98 5.31 -17.99 -7.41
CA PHE A 98 5.90 -17.38 -8.58
C PHE A 98 7.39 -17.70 -8.71
N ILE A 99 8.18 -17.59 -7.62
CA ILE A 99 9.61 -17.96 -7.58
C ILE A 99 9.82 -19.43 -7.96
N ASN A 100 8.94 -20.32 -7.50
CA ASN A 100 9.05 -21.73 -7.84
C ASN A 100 8.85 -22.01 -9.34
N LYS A 101 8.04 -21.20 -10.03
CA LYS A 101 7.79 -21.31 -11.46
C LYS A 101 8.78 -20.51 -12.31
N ASN A 102 9.32 -19.40 -11.79
CA ASN A 102 10.29 -18.55 -12.47
C ASN A 102 11.47 -18.25 -11.53
N LYS A 103 12.59 -18.96 -11.71
CA LYS A 103 13.78 -18.80 -10.88
C LYS A 103 14.57 -17.50 -11.14
N LYS A 104 14.20 -16.75 -12.18
CA LYS A 104 14.79 -15.44 -12.53
C LYS A 104 13.96 -14.27 -11.99
N LEU A 105 12.78 -14.54 -11.42
CA LEU A 105 11.91 -13.54 -10.86
C LEU A 105 12.64 -12.82 -9.71
N GLN A 106 12.68 -11.50 -9.80
CA GLN A 106 13.10 -10.63 -8.69
C GLN A 106 11.87 -10.35 -7.81
N ILE A 107 12.10 -10.15 -6.52
CA ILE A 107 11.03 -9.87 -5.56
C ILE A 107 11.44 -8.75 -4.61
N ILE A 108 10.46 -7.95 -4.19
CA ILE A 108 10.56 -6.98 -3.10
C ILE A 108 9.46 -7.31 -2.09
N ASP A 109 9.84 -7.68 -0.87
CA ASP A 109 8.93 -7.73 0.27
C ASP A 109 8.95 -6.37 0.97
N VAL A 110 7.96 -5.53 0.68
CA VAL A 110 7.91 -4.15 1.18
C VAL A 110 7.75 -4.06 2.70
N SER A 111 7.31 -5.13 3.34
CA SER A 111 7.05 -5.20 4.77
C SER A 111 8.13 -5.94 5.56
N TYR A 112 9.24 -6.29 4.91
CA TYR A 112 10.33 -7.00 5.56
C TYR A 112 10.84 -6.26 6.81
N GLY A 113 10.86 -6.95 7.94
CA GLY A 113 11.27 -6.36 9.22
C GLY A 113 10.22 -5.49 9.91
N LEU A 114 9.04 -5.30 9.31
CA LEU A 114 7.93 -4.58 9.91
C LEU A 114 7.02 -5.51 10.70
N ASN A 115 6.17 -4.90 11.51
CA ASN A 115 5.00 -5.53 12.14
C ASN A 115 3.87 -4.51 12.22
N TYR A 116 2.67 -4.99 12.50
CA TYR A 116 1.50 -4.15 12.77
C TYR A 116 0.84 -4.57 14.09
N LYS A 117 0.13 -3.65 14.72
CA LYS A 117 -0.57 -3.90 15.99
C LYS A 117 -2.06 -4.14 15.79
N TYR A 118 -2.67 -3.45 14.84
CA TYR A 118 -4.12 -3.40 14.71
C TYR A 118 -4.63 -4.21 13.53
N GLY A 119 -4.04 -4.06 12.35
CA GLY A 119 -4.37 -4.79 11.13
C GLY A 119 -3.34 -4.48 10.06
N VAL A 120 -3.24 -5.32 9.04
CA VAL A 120 -2.24 -5.18 7.99
C VAL A 120 -2.37 -3.84 7.25
N GLU A 121 -3.57 -3.30 7.15
CA GLU A 121 -3.85 -2.02 6.51
C GLU A 121 -3.27 -0.82 7.28
N GLU A 122 -2.89 -1.02 8.56
CA GLU A 122 -2.10 -0.02 9.31
C GLU A 122 -0.82 0.35 8.58
N LEU A 123 -0.27 -0.55 7.77
CA LEU A 123 0.97 -0.31 7.03
C LEU A 123 0.84 0.83 6.02
N TRP A 124 -0.34 1.05 5.45
CA TRP A 124 -0.57 2.12 4.48
C TRP A 124 -1.56 3.19 4.94
N LEU A 125 -2.46 2.90 5.88
CA LEU A 125 -3.35 3.92 6.44
C LEU A 125 -2.59 4.88 7.38
N ASN A 126 -1.49 4.44 7.96
CA ASN A 126 -0.60 5.29 8.77
C ASN A 126 0.51 5.87 7.88
N PRO A 127 0.53 7.20 7.62
CA PRO A 127 1.53 7.81 6.73
C PRO A 127 2.98 7.52 7.11
N ASN A 128 3.30 7.40 8.41
CA ASN A 128 4.66 7.05 8.85
C ASN A 128 5.06 5.62 8.48
N ASN A 129 4.14 4.65 8.62
CA ASN A 129 4.41 3.28 8.20
C ASN A 129 4.53 3.22 6.67
N TYR A 130 3.66 3.95 5.96
CA TYR A 130 3.67 3.98 4.50
C TYR A 130 4.97 4.57 3.93
N LEU A 131 5.53 5.58 4.62
CA LEU A 131 6.85 6.10 4.27
C LEU A 131 7.95 5.04 4.41
N ILE A 132 7.83 4.13 5.41
CA ILE A 132 8.78 3.01 5.54
C ILE A 132 8.64 2.03 4.36
N LEU A 133 7.41 1.75 3.89
CA LEU A 133 7.21 0.94 2.69
C LEU A 133 7.83 1.63 1.47
N ALA A 134 7.65 2.95 1.34
CA ALA A 134 8.18 3.74 0.23
C ALA A 134 9.71 3.70 0.16
N ILE A 135 10.40 3.88 1.29
CA ILE A 135 11.87 3.85 1.33
C ILE A 135 12.41 2.43 1.06
N THR A 136 11.70 1.39 1.48
CA THR A 136 12.06 0.01 1.17
C THR A 136 12.00 -0.23 -0.34
N ILE A 137 10.89 0.12 -0.99
CA ILE A 137 10.75 0.00 -2.45
C ILE A 137 11.81 0.84 -3.18
N LYS A 138 12.01 2.09 -2.74
CA LYS A 138 13.03 2.98 -3.31
C LYS A 138 14.42 2.33 -3.31
N ASN A 139 14.87 1.86 -2.15
CA ASN A 139 16.20 1.29 -1.99
C ASN A 139 16.39 0.03 -2.87
N ASP A 140 15.39 -0.85 -2.89
CA ASP A 140 15.45 -2.08 -3.69
C ASP A 140 15.38 -1.77 -5.21
N LEU A 141 14.58 -0.78 -5.64
CA LEU A 141 14.54 -0.35 -7.04
C LEU A 141 15.88 0.27 -7.47
N GLU A 142 16.53 1.06 -6.62
CA GLU A 142 17.86 1.62 -6.90
C GLU A 142 18.92 0.52 -7.01
N GLU A 143 18.89 -0.50 -6.12
CA GLU A 143 19.80 -1.65 -6.17
C GLU A 143 19.59 -2.49 -7.45
N LEU A 144 18.33 -2.67 -7.87
CA LEU A 144 17.98 -3.42 -9.06
C LEU A 144 18.17 -2.61 -10.35
N SER A 145 18.29 -1.29 -10.27
CA SER A 145 18.54 -0.44 -11.43
C SER A 145 20.04 -0.33 -11.70
N SER A 146 20.45 -0.70 -12.92
CA SER A 146 21.84 -0.55 -13.35
C SER A 146 22.17 0.87 -13.85
N SER A 147 21.17 1.72 -13.98
CA SER A 147 21.28 3.08 -14.52
C SER A 147 21.39 4.13 -13.40
N LYS A 148 22.50 4.87 -13.38
CA LYS A 148 22.64 6.01 -12.46
C LYS A 148 21.55 7.06 -12.67
N TYR A 149 21.13 7.27 -13.91
CA TYR A 149 20.05 8.19 -14.24
C TYR A 149 18.71 7.75 -13.61
N ALA A 150 18.37 6.47 -13.75
CA ALA A 150 17.16 5.94 -13.13
C ALA A 150 17.20 6.02 -11.60
N ALA A 151 18.36 5.77 -10.98
CA ALA A 151 18.51 5.93 -9.53
C ALA A 151 18.32 7.39 -9.07
N GLU A 152 18.89 8.36 -9.79
CA GLU A 152 18.68 9.79 -9.49
C GLU A 152 17.21 10.21 -9.65
N GLU A 153 16.48 9.61 -10.59
CA GLU A 153 15.06 9.88 -10.79
C GLU A 153 14.19 9.24 -9.71
N ILE A 154 14.48 7.99 -9.33
CA ILE A 154 13.82 7.30 -8.20
C ILE A 154 13.98 8.13 -6.92
N GLU A 155 15.21 8.62 -6.64
CA GLU A 155 15.47 9.50 -5.49
C GLU A 155 14.65 10.79 -5.56
N GLY A 156 14.60 11.45 -6.73
CA GLY A 156 13.80 12.67 -6.93
C GLY A 156 12.30 12.45 -6.78
N ASN A 157 11.78 11.29 -7.22
CA ASN A 157 10.39 10.90 -7.07
C ASN A 157 10.07 10.56 -5.60
N TYR A 158 10.99 9.87 -4.92
CA TYR A 158 10.86 9.60 -3.49
C TYR A 158 10.80 10.88 -2.66
N ALA A 159 11.68 11.86 -2.93
CA ALA A 159 11.68 13.13 -2.19
C ALA A 159 10.32 13.87 -2.28
N LYS A 160 9.66 13.84 -3.46
CA LYS A 160 8.31 14.40 -3.62
C LYS A 160 7.26 13.61 -2.85
N LEU A 161 7.34 12.27 -2.88
CA LEU A 161 6.45 11.40 -2.14
C LEU A 161 6.61 11.56 -0.62
N GLU A 162 7.84 11.69 -0.14
CA GLU A 162 8.16 11.96 1.27
C GLU A 162 7.53 13.27 1.75
N GLU A 163 7.59 14.33 0.95
CA GLU A 163 6.94 15.62 1.24
C GLU A 163 5.41 15.45 1.35
N ASP A 164 4.79 14.75 0.38
CA ASP A 164 3.36 14.47 0.38
C ASP A 164 2.95 13.71 1.66
N LEU A 165 3.65 12.62 2.00
CA LEU A 165 3.32 11.77 3.16
C LEU A 165 3.59 12.47 4.50
N THR A 166 4.64 13.28 4.57
CA THR A 166 4.95 14.10 5.76
C THR A 166 3.86 15.15 5.98
N THR A 167 3.29 15.70 4.91
CA THR A 167 2.17 16.63 4.98
C THR A 167 0.93 15.96 5.58
N LEU A 168 0.57 14.75 5.12
CA LEU A 168 -0.56 13.98 5.68
C LEU A 168 -0.34 13.68 7.17
N ASP A 169 0.89 13.29 7.58
CA ASP A 169 1.22 13.05 8.98
C ASP A 169 1.06 14.31 9.83
N ALA A 170 1.54 15.46 9.33
CA ALA A 170 1.41 16.75 10.01
C ALA A 170 -0.05 17.19 10.16
N GLU A 171 -0.89 16.95 9.15
CA GLU A 171 -2.33 17.24 9.22
C GLU A 171 -3.03 16.38 10.27
N LEU A 172 -2.77 15.09 10.34
CA LEU A 172 -3.31 14.21 11.39
C LEU A 172 -2.90 14.68 12.80
N ARG A 173 -1.63 15.10 12.98
CA ARG A 173 -1.16 15.66 14.26
C ARG A 173 -1.87 16.96 14.63
N ASN A 174 -2.08 17.83 13.66
CA ASN A 174 -2.75 19.11 13.88
C ASN A 174 -4.22 18.91 14.28
N ILE A 175 -4.93 17.98 13.61
CA ILE A 175 -6.33 17.65 13.93
C ILE A 175 -6.40 17.04 15.34
N ALA A 176 -5.52 16.10 15.68
CA ALA A 176 -5.49 15.50 17.01
C ALA A 176 -5.23 16.55 18.10
N LYS A 177 -4.32 17.48 17.88
CA LYS A 177 -4.02 18.60 18.79
C LYS A 177 -5.23 19.52 18.95
N ALA A 178 -5.90 19.88 17.87
CA ALA A 178 -7.10 20.71 17.92
C ALA A 178 -8.25 20.01 18.63
N ALA A 179 -8.49 18.72 18.34
CA ALA A 179 -9.50 17.91 18.99
C ALA A 179 -9.25 17.81 20.51
N LYS A 180 -8.01 17.60 20.92
CA LYS A 180 -7.63 17.58 22.35
C LYS A 180 -7.91 18.91 23.04
N ASN A 181 -7.60 20.04 22.41
CA ASN A 181 -7.88 21.35 22.97
C ASN A 181 -9.41 21.59 23.13
N ASN A 182 -10.22 21.02 22.25
CA ASN A 182 -11.68 21.08 22.27
C ASN A 182 -12.31 19.98 23.16
N LYS A 183 -11.51 19.07 23.72
CA LYS A 183 -11.97 17.86 24.46
C LYS A 183 -12.88 16.95 23.62
N SER A 184 -12.61 16.87 22.33
CA SER A 184 -13.35 16.08 21.34
C SER A 184 -12.47 15.00 20.66
N GLU A 185 -11.35 14.64 21.28
CA GLU A 185 -10.37 13.68 20.74
C GLU A 185 -10.86 12.22 20.77
N THR A 186 -12.06 11.95 21.27
CA THR A 186 -12.60 10.59 21.28
C THR A 186 -13.24 10.23 19.96
N ILE A 187 -12.77 9.14 19.36
CA ILE A 187 -13.31 8.54 18.14
C ILE A 187 -13.74 7.10 18.38
N VAL A 188 -14.83 6.69 17.76
CA VAL A 188 -15.30 5.30 17.82
C VAL A 188 -15.02 4.63 16.47
N ILE A 189 -14.35 3.48 16.50
CA ILE A 189 -13.99 2.71 15.31
C ILE A 189 -14.58 1.30 15.38
N ALA A 190 -15.08 0.81 14.26
CA ALA A 190 -15.44 -0.58 14.05
C ALA A 190 -14.54 -1.26 12.99
N TYR A 191 -13.44 -0.63 12.66
CA TYR A 191 -12.39 -1.14 11.81
C TYR A 191 -11.05 -1.06 12.54
N ASN A 192 -10.52 -2.24 12.91
CA ASN A 192 -9.40 -2.35 13.85
C ASN A 192 -8.15 -1.61 13.38
N SER A 193 -7.87 -1.61 12.06
CA SER A 193 -6.67 -0.98 11.49
C SER A 193 -6.58 0.53 11.74
N LEU A 194 -7.70 1.21 12.07
CA LEU A 194 -7.70 2.61 12.50
C LEU A 194 -7.17 2.82 13.92
N GLY A 195 -6.90 1.77 14.67
CA GLY A 195 -6.32 1.86 16.01
C GLY A 195 -4.99 2.62 16.06
N PHE A 196 -4.28 2.74 14.92
CA PHE A 196 -3.05 3.53 14.85
C PHE A 196 -3.24 5.00 15.22
N LEU A 197 -4.47 5.53 15.16
CA LEU A 197 -4.80 6.91 15.51
C LEU A 197 -4.49 7.23 16.99
N GLU A 198 -4.39 6.21 17.87
CA GLU A 198 -3.90 6.39 19.23
C GLU A 198 -2.50 7.04 19.26
N ARG A 199 -1.65 6.76 18.28
CA ARG A 199 -0.29 7.32 18.20
C ARG A 199 -0.29 8.84 17.94
N TYR A 200 -1.38 9.37 17.39
CA TYR A 200 -1.57 10.80 17.17
C TYR A 200 -2.17 11.50 18.41
N GLY A 201 -2.65 10.73 19.39
CA GLY A 201 -3.24 11.26 20.62
C GLY A 201 -4.76 11.25 20.64
N PHE A 202 -5.41 10.57 19.68
CA PHE A 202 -6.84 10.31 19.76
C PHE A 202 -7.13 9.27 20.86
N ASN A 203 -8.26 9.45 21.53
CA ASN A 203 -8.83 8.44 22.42
C ASN A 203 -9.70 7.49 21.59
N VAL A 204 -9.12 6.33 21.20
CA VAL A 204 -9.77 5.39 20.29
C VAL A 204 -10.63 4.39 21.06
N VAL A 205 -11.94 4.42 20.82
CA VAL A 205 -12.91 3.43 21.33
C VAL A 205 -13.12 2.39 20.22
N ASN A 206 -12.45 1.26 20.34
CA ASN A 206 -12.51 0.20 19.32
C ASN A 206 -13.64 -0.79 19.63
N ILE A 207 -14.65 -0.84 18.75
CA ILE A 207 -15.80 -1.73 18.80
C ILE A 207 -15.83 -2.71 17.60
N SER A 208 -14.70 -2.97 16.96
CA SER A 208 -14.59 -3.93 15.86
C SER A 208 -14.92 -5.37 16.26
N SER A 209 -14.78 -5.70 17.57
CA SER A 209 -15.25 -6.96 18.14
C SER A 209 -16.56 -6.74 18.91
N GLU A 210 -17.53 -7.64 18.73
CA GLU A 210 -18.82 -7.58 19.45
C GLU A 210 -18.65 -7.57 20.98
N ASN A 211 -17.62 -8.26 21.51
CA ASN A 211 -17.31 -8.27 22.94
C ASN A 211 -16.96 -6.87 23.49
N ASN A 212 -16.55 -5.96 22.63
CA ASN A 212 -16.23 -4.59 23.01
C ASN A 212 -17.47 -3.69 23.11
N ILE A 213 -18.63 -4.14 22.57
CA ILE A 213 -19.90 -3.39 22.64
C ILE A 213 -20.62 -3.66 23.96
N THR A 214 -19.98 -3.23 25.03
CA THR A 214 -20.49 -3.40 26.42
C THR A 214 -21.72 -2.53 26.71
N SER A 215 -22.42 -2.82 27.82
CA SER A 215 -23.55 -1.99 28.28
C SER A 215 -23.13 -0.54 28.53
N SER A 216 -21.90 -0.30 28.98
CA SER A 216 -21.34 1.05 29.15
C SER A 216 -21.23 1.78 27.80
N ILE A 217 -20.71 1.12 26.76
CA ILE A 217 -20.60 1.67 25.40
C ILE A 217 -21.99 1.96 24.83
N LYS A 218 -22.95 1.03 24.94
CA LYS A 218 -24.35 1.24 24.52
C LYS A 218 -24.97 2.45 25.20
N ASN A 219 -24.74 2.66 26.50
CA ASN A 219 -25.21 3.84 27.21
C ASN A 219 -24.59 5.15 26.70
N LYS A 220 -23.33 5.14 26.25
CA LYS A 220 -22.73 6.34 25.62
C LYS A 220 -23.44 6.71 24.32
N PHE A 221 -23.81 5.74 23.48
CA PHE A 221 -24.62 5.97 22.28
C PHE A 221 -26.02 6.44 22.62
N LYS A 222 -26.69 5.78 23.57
CA LYS A 222 -28.03 6.16 24.05
C LYS A 222 -28.07 7.61 24.53
N ASN A 223 -27.05 8.04 25.25
CA ASN A 223 -26.94 9.38 25.81
C ASN A 223 -26.32 10.39 24.84
N LYS A 224 -26.13 10.00 23.57
CA LYS A 224 -25.56 10.88 22.51
C LYS A 224 -24.14 11.38 22.80
N VAL A 225 -23.38 10.71 23.68
CA VAL A 225 -21.94 10.96 23.87
C VAL A 225 -21.15 10.47 22.67
N TYR A 226 -21.58 9.34 22.10
CA TYR A 226 -21.08 8.84 20.81
C TYR A 226 -22.20 8.90 19.78
N THR A 227 -21.92 9.49 18.63
CA THR A 227 -22.92 9.68 17.57
C THR A 227 -22.46 9.16 16.22
N LYS A 228 -21.16 8.89 16.08
CA LYS A 228 -20.53 8.48 14.81
C LYS A 228 -19.61 7.29 15.04
N ILE A 229 -19.50 6.39 14.05
CA ILE A 229 -18.62 5.23 14.05
C ILE A 229 -17.91 5.15 12.72
N PHE A 230 -16.57 5.06 12.72
CA PHE A 230 -15.78 4.79 11.52
C PHE A 230 -15.84 3.30 11.17
N VAL A 231 -16.16 3.00 9.92
CA VAL A 231 -16.28 1.64 9.37
C VAL A 231 -15.53 1.52 8.05
N ALA A 232 -15.08 0.31 7.70
CA ALA A 232 -14.50 0.04 6.39
C ALA A 232 -15.56 -0.06 5.28
N ASP A 233 -16.73 -0.63 5.60
CA ASP A 233 -17.84 -0.87 4.67
C ASP A 233 -19.16 -0.82 5.45
N LYS A 234 -20.03 0.14 5.12
CA LYS A 234 -21.34 0.29 5.77
C LYS A 234 -22.25 -0.91 5.55
N SER A 235 -22.08 -1.61 4.44
CA SER A 235 -22.92 -2.78 4.09
C SER A 235 -22.53 -4.03 4.86
N LYS A 236 -21.31 -4.09 5.40
CA LYS A 236 -20.73 -5.27 6.06
C LYS A 236 -20.58 -5.14 7.58
N VAL A 237 -21.21 -4.13 8.20
CA VAL A 237 -21.17 -3.98 9.65
C VAL A 237 -21.94 -5.11 10.35
N SER A 238 -21.49 -5.46 11.57
CA SER A 238 -22.13 -6.49 12.39
C SER A 238 -23.56 -6.11 12.81
N ASP A 239 -24.35 -7.10 13.17
CA ASP A 239 -25.74 -6.86 13.65
C ASP A 239 -25.75 -5.99 14.91
N SER A 240 -24.76 -6.16 15.79
CA SER A 240 -24.63 -5.29 16.98
C SER A 240 -24.39 -3.82 16.61
N ILE A 241 -23.69 -3.53 15.51
CA ILE A 241 -23.51 -2.15 15.02
C ILE A 241 -24.79 -1.65 14.34
N LYS A 242 -25.47 -2.48 13.57
CA LYS A 242 -26.80 -2.15 13.01
C LYS A 242 -27.79 -1.76 14.11
N ASP A 243 -27.81 -2.53 15.21
CA ASP A 243 -28.62 -2.21 16.39
C ASP A 243 -28.31 -0.82 16.97
N LEU A 244 -27.03 -0.41 17.01
CA LEU A 244 -26.66 0.94 17.45
C LEU A 244 -27.18 2.02 16.49
N VAL A 245 -27.10 1.78 15.18
CA VAL A 245 -27.63 2.68 14.15
C VAL A 245 -29.14 2.81 14.30
N ASP A 246 -29.87 1.71 14.38
CA ASP A 246 -31.33 1.69 14.38
C ASP A 246 -31.91 2.30 15.68
N ASN A 247 -31.37 1.86 16.83
CA ASN A 247 -31.91 2.28 18.12
C ASN A 247 -31.45 3.67 18.54
N TYR A 248 -30.24 4.09 18.16
CA TYR A 248 -29.64 5.34 18.68
C TYR A 248 -29.34 6.35 17.58
N LYS A 249 -29.70 6.06 16.31
CA LYS A 249 -29.46 6.95 15.15
C LYS A 249 -27.98 7.36 15.02
N VAL A 250 -27.11 6.35 15.10
CA VAL A 250 -25.66 6.52 14.94
C VAL A 250 -25.34 6.69 13.46
N GLU A 251 -24.48 7.61 13.14
CA GLU A 251 -23.96 7.80 11.79
C GLU A 251 -22.75 6.90 11.55
N LEU A 252 -22.74 6.18 10.44
CA LEU A 252 -21.57 5.41 9.99
C LEU A 252 -20.74 6.27 9.05
N ILE A 253 -19.47 6.45 9.37
CA ILE A 253 -18.47 7.13 8.54
C ILE A 253 -17.63 6.07 7.84
N GLU A 254 -17.89 5.86 6.55
CA GLU A 254 -17.12 4.92 5.76
C GLU A 254 -15.80 5.50 5.31
N ILE A 255 -14.74 4.69 5.42
CA ILE A 255 -13.41 5.01 4.91
C ILE A 255 -13.02 4.03 3.81
N ASN A 256 -12.24 4.48 2.86
CA ASN A 256 -11.64 3.61 1.86
C ASN A 256 -10.40 2.92 2.45
N THR A 257 -10.38 1.59 2.46
CA THR A 257 -9.24 0.80 2.95
C THR A 257 -8.10 0.68 1.95
N MET A 258 -8.35 1.05 0.70
CA MET A 258 -7.41 1.03 -0.42
C MET A 258 -6.87 -0.37 -0.78
N ASP A 259 -7.51 -1.44 -0.35
CA ASP A 259 -7.08 -2.79 -0.73
C ASP A 259 -7.02 -2.94 -2.26
N THR A 260 -8.06 -2.46 -2.95
CA THR A 260 -8.12 -2.23 -4.40
C THR A 260 -8.86 -0.92 -4.67
N LEU A 261 -8.66 -0.33 -5.86
CA LEU A 261 -9.55 0.74 -6.31
C LEU A 261 -10.77 0.15 -7.01
N THR A 262 -11.88 0.88 -6.96
CA THR A 262 -13.04 0.66 -7.81
C THR A 262 -12.76 1.17 -9.23
N ASP A 263 -13.51 0.66 -10.23
CA ASP A 263 -13.45 1.19 -11.59
C ASP A 263 -13.82 2.68 -11.63
N GLN A 264 -14.72 3.12 -10.75
CA GLN A 264 -15.11 4.52 -10.64
C GLN A 264 -13.94 5.38 -10.13
N GLU A 265 -13.24 4.96 -9.08
CA GLU A 265 -12.09 5.67 -8.53
C GLU A 265 -10.96 5.77 -9.56
N ARG A 266 -10.70 4.70 -10.31
CA ARG A 266 -9.72 4.73 -11.41
C ARG A 266 -10.13 5.73 -12.51
N ASN A 267 -11.39 5.75 -12.89
CA ASN A 267 -11.91 6.69 -13.89
C ASN A 267 -11.85 8.15 -13.40
N ASN A 268 -12.08 8.39 -12.11
CA ASN A 268 -11.94 9.69 -11.46
C ASN A 268 -10.48 10.11 -11.29
N LYS A 269 -9.51 9.21 -11.51
CA LYS A 269 -8.09 9.37 -11.20
C LYS A 269 -7.83 9.57 -9.70
N ASP A 270 -8.67 8.96 -8.86
CA ASP A 270 -8.40 8.91 -7.44
C ASP A 270 -7.09 8.15 -7.19
N ASN A 271 -6.36 8.61 -6.20
CA ASN A 271 -5.09 8.05 -5.83
C ASN A 271 -4.92 8.02 -4.30
N TYR A 272 -3.83 7.43 -3.83
CA TYR A 272 -3.56 7.31 -2.41
C TYR A 272 -3.70 8.65 -1.67
N LEU A 273 -3.17 9.74 -2.22
CA LEU A 273 -3.21 11.05 -1.57
C LEU A 273 -4.64 11.61 -1.52
N THR A 274 -5.42 11.48 -2.60
CA THR A 274 -6.82 11.96 -2.62
C THR A 274 -7.68 11.19 -1.63
N ILE A 275 -7.48 9.88 -1.52
CA ILE A 275 -8.21 9.01 -0.58
C ILE A 275 -7.83 9.32 0.88
N MET A 276 -6.54 9.52 1.15
CA MET A 276 -6.09 9.90 2.50
C MET A 276 -6.56 11.29 2.90
N ASN A 277 -6.61 12.25 1.98
CA ASN A 277 -7.16 13.58 2.23
C ASN A 277 -8.67 13.52 2.52
N ASP A 278 -9.43 12.67 1.84
CA ASP A 278 -10.85 12.42 2.17
C ASP A 278 -10.99 11.83 3.58
N PHE A 279 -10.17 10.83 3.92
CA PHE A 279 -10.16 10.27 5.28
C PHE A 279 -9.86 11.34 6.34
N ILE A 280 -8.82 12.15 6.14
CA ILE A 280 -8.43 13.23 7.05
C ILE A 280 -9.55 14.26 7.19
N THR A 281 -10.22 14.60 6.10
CA THR A 281 -11.38 15.51 6.11
C THR A 281 -12.53 14.92 6.94
N LYS A 282 -12.89 13.66 6.72
CA LYS A 282 -13.93 12.97 7.50
C LYS A 282 -13.57 12.90 8.99
N LEU A 283 -12.30 12.63 9.31
CA LEU A 283 -11.82 12.62 10.69
C LEU A 283 -11.95 13.99 11.34
N SER A 284 -11.52 15.04 10.64
CA SER A 284 -11.65 16.44 11.08
C SER A 284 -13.12 16.80 11.35
N ASP A 285 -14.02 16.44 10.46
CA ASP A 285 -15.47 16.70 10.58
C ASP A 285 -16.13 15.96 11.76
N VAL A 286 -15.57 14.83 12.15
CA VAL A 286 -16.04 14.07 13.32
C VAL A 286 -15.61 14.71 14.63
N VAL A 287 -14.38 15.23 14.69
CA VAL A 287 -13.78 15.68 15.96
C VAL A 287 -13.77 17.19 16.16
N LEU A 288 -13.96 17.99 15.12
CA LEU A 288 -13.90 19.46 15.20
C LEU A 288 -15.23 20.18 14.94
N LYS A 289 -16.25 19.48 14.38
CA LYS A 289 -17.60 19.98 14.16
C LYS A 289 -18.59 19.34 15.12
#